data_3223c5ed5ec6340155c1427d3e155ebf
#
_entry.id   3223c5ed5ec6340155c1427d3e155ebf
#
_cell.length_a   1.000
_cell.length_b   1.000
_cell.length_c   1.000
_cell.angle_alpha   90.00
_cell.angle_beta   90.00
_cell.angle_gamma   90.00
#
_symmetry.space_group_name_H-M   'P 1'
#
loop_
_entity.id
_entity.type
_entity.pdbx_description
1 polymer ?
#
loop_
_entity_poly.entity_id
_entity_poly.type
_entity_poly.pdbx_seq_one_letter_code
_entity_poly.pdbx_strand_id
1 'polypeptide(L)'
;TTDEYISLENGEKDFSLSFLNQAADALGIELIELLTGVTPKLNTYSIVRKDQGLPIERRERFAYQHLAYLFKNKKIEPLLVTAPYDEEEQKKPIHLSVHDGQEMDYIISGTLKFQIGSHIETVSEGDCIYYDSMNPHGMIAVDGKDCKFLAILI
;
A
#
# COMPACT_ATOMS: atom_id res chain seq x y z
N THR A 1 -3.38 21.07 8.56
CA THR A 1 -3.83 21.96 9.66
C THR A 1 -3.83 21.22 10.99
N THR A 2 -3.85 21.93 12.13
CA THR A 2 -3.92 21.32 13.48
C THR A 2 -5.19 20.49 13.64
N ASP A 3 -6.32 20.93 13.08
CA ASP A 3 -7.60 20.22 13.19
C ASP A 3 -7.58 18.89 12.39
N GLU A 4 -6.95 18.88 11.21
CA GLU A 4 -6.74 17.64 10.44
C GLU A 4 -5.85 16.65 11.20
N TYR A 5 -4.78 17.13 11.83
CA TYR A 5 -3.91 16.30 12.65
C TYR A 5 -4.65 15.68 13.84
N ILE A 6 -5.43 16.48 14.55
CA ILE A 6 -6.27 16.00 15.68
C ILE A 6 -7.27 14.93 15.21
N SER A 7 -7.90 15.12 14.06
CA SER A 7 -8.81 14.15 13.45
C SER A 7 -8.12 12.80 13.14
N LEU A 8 -6.87 12.85 12.68
CA LEU A 8 -6.04 11.66 12.46
C LEU A 8 -5.67 10.97 13.79
N GLU A 9 -5.23 11.73 14.80
CA GLU A 9 -4.90 11.18 16.13
C GLU A 9 -6.10 10.54 16.84
N ASN A 10 -7.30 11.08 16.61
CA ASN A 10 -8.54 10.54 17.15
C ASN A 10 -9.05 9.30 16.41
N GLY A 11 -8.39 8.89 15.31
CA GLY A 11 -8.82 7.75 14.50
C GLY A 11 -10.08 8.02 13.67
N GLU A 12 -10.42 9.28 13.43
CA GLU A 12 -11.56 9.68 12.59
C GLU A 12 -11.25 9.55 11.10
N LYS A 13 -9.95 9.50 10.76
CA LYS A 13 -9.40 9.32 9.42
C LYS A 13 -8.14 8.47 9.48
N ASP A 14 -7.89 7.70 8.44
CA ASP A 14 -6.63 6.97 8.29
C ASP A 14 -5.49 7.92 7.90
N PHE A 15 -4.29 7.62 8.39
CA PHE A 15 -3.06 8.28 7.93
C PHE A 15 -2.74 7.88 6.49
N SER A 16 -2.56 8.86 5.62
CA SER A 16 -2.02 8.59 4.28
C SER A 16 -0.55 8.13 4.38
N LEU A 17 -0.10 7.34 3.41
CA LEU A 17 1.31 6.92 3.37
C LEU A 17 2.25 8.12 3.26
N SER A 18 1.88 9.15 2.49
CA SER A 18 2.64 10.41 2.40
C SER A 18 2.80 11.09 3.74
N PHE A 19 1.72 11.16 4.53
CA PHE A 19 1.80 11.73 5.88
C PHE A 19 2.74 10.93 6.77
N LEU A 20 2.65 9.59 6.73
CA LEU A 20 3.51 8.70 7.53
C LEU A 20 4.97 8.81 7.12
N ASN A 21 5.27 8.92 5.82
CA ASN A 21 6.62 9.17 5.32
C ASN A 21 7.17 10.52 5.81
N GLN A 22 6.39 11.60 5.68
CA GLN A 22 6.78 12.92 6.16
C GLN A 22 7.00 12.95 7.68
N ALA A 23 6.17 12.24 8.43
CA ALA A 23 6.32 12.11 9.88
C ALA A 23 7.60 11.33 10.24
N ALA A 24 7.89 10.23 9.55
CA ALA A 24 9.11 9.46 9.75
C ALA A 24 10.36 10.28 9.43
N ASP A 25 10.36 11.03 8.31
CA ASP A 25 11.44 11.95 7.94
C ASP A 25 11.65 13.05 8.98
N ALA A 26 10.57 13.67 9.46
CA ALA A 26 10.63 14.71 10.50
C ALA A 26 11.18 14.17 11.83
N LEU A 27 10.91 12.92 12.16
CA LEU A 27 11.42 12.22 13.34
C LEU A 27 12.84 11.64 13.13
N GLY A 28 13.36 11.62 11.90
CA GLY A 28 14.66 11.05 11.55
C GLY A 28 14.72 9.54 11.68
N ILE A 29 13.58 8.85 11.47
CA ILE A 29 13.46 7.39 11.53
C ILE A 29 12.94 6.85 10.19
N GLU A 30 13.07 5.54 9.98
CA GLU A 30 12.49 4.88 8.82
C GLU A 30 10.95 4.71 8.97
N LEU A 31 10.21 4.78 7.87
CA LEU A 31 8.76 4.54 7.88
C LEU A 31 8.39 3.24 8.58
N ILE A 32 9.15 2.16 8.32
CA ILE A 32 8.89 0.86 8.95
C ILE A 32 9.10 0.90 10.47
N GLU A 33 10.04 1.69 10.95
CA GLU A 33 10.27 1.89 12.38
C GLU A 33 9.10 2.65 13.01
N LEU A 34 8.57 3.67 12.33
CA LEU A 34 7.36 4.38 12.77
C LEU A 34 6.15 3.45 12.88
N LEU A 35 5.96 2.57 11.89
CA LEU A 35 4.79 1.69 11.82
C LEU A 35 4.86 0.48 12.75
N THR A 36 6.05 -0.01 13.07
CA THR A 36 6.20 -1.34 13.69
C THR A 36 7.18 -1.39 14.86
N GLY A 37 7.93 -0.31 15.10
CA GLY A 37 9.03 -0.28 16.08
C GLY A 37 10.27 -1.08 15.66
N VAL A 38 10.31 -1.64 14.43
CA VAL A 38 11.45 -2.40 13.94
C VAL A 38 12.46 -1.47 13.29
N THR A 39 13.63 -1.31 13.90
CA THR A 39 14.72 -0.48 13.35
C THR A 39 15.47 -1.24 12.25
N PRO A 40 15.45 -0.77 10.99
CA PRO A 40 16.25 -1.37 9.91
C PRO A 40 17.74 -1.26 10.19
N LYS A 41 18.52 -2.32 9.91
CA LYS A 41 19.96 -2.38 10.19
C LYS A 41 20.82 -2.72 8.98
N LEU A 42 20.21 -3.23 7.89
CA LEU A 42 20.92 -3.70 6.70
C LEU A 42 21.03 -2.58 5.66
N ASN A 43 22.18 -2.46 5.01
CA ASN A 43 22.43 -1.40 4.02
C ASN A 43 23.03 -1.90 2.69
N THR A 44 23.27 -3.19 2.56
CA THR A 44 23.82 -3.80 1.34
C THR A 44 22.78 -4.68 0.65
N TYR A 45 22.16 -5.57 1.40
CA TYR A 45 21.04 -6.39 0.93
C TYR A 45 20.19 -6.84 2.11
N SER A 46 18.94 -7.19 1.83
CA SER A 46 18.07 -7.90 2.76
C SER A 46 17.36 -9.03 2.02
N ILE A 47 17.06 -10.10 2.74
CA ILE A 47 16.29 -11.22 2.20
C ILE A 47 15.11 -11.44 3.13
N VAL A 48 13.93 -11.33 2.57
CA VAL A 48 12.67 -11.73 3.21
C VAL A 48 12.20 -13.01 2.54
N ARG A 49 12.14 -14.11 3.29
CA ARG A 49 11.72 -15.41 2.77
C ARG A 49 10.21 -15.44 2.56
N LYS A 50 9.75 -16.41 1.79
CA LYS A 50 8.32 -16.64 1.56
C LYS A 50 7.57 -16.63 2.90
N ASP A 51 6.45 -15.92 2.96
CA ASP A 51 5.56 -15.77 4.12
C ASP A 51 6.20 -15.13 5.36
N GLN A 52 7.39 -14.50 5.22
CA GLN A 52 8.09 -13.80 6.29
C GLN A 52 8.11 -12.27 6.09
N GLY A 53 7.28 -11.74 5.22
CA GLY A 53 7.07 -10.30 5.11
C GLY A 53 6.53 -9.74 6.43
N LEU A 54 6.95 -8.53 6.79
CA LEU A 54 6.45 -7.88 8.00
C LEU A 54 5.02 -7.40 7.78
N PRO A 55 4.04 -7.89 8.53
CA PRO A 55 2.67 -7.41 8.42
C PRO A 55 2.58 -5.93 8.75
N ILE A 56 1.82 -5.18 7.96
CA ILE A 56 1.50 -3.78 8.18
C ILE A 56 -0.01 -3.64 8.20
N GLU A 57 -0.55 -3.09 9.27
CA GLU A 57 -1.94 -2.68 9.36
C GLU A 57 -2.09 -1.30 8.70
N ARG A 58 -2.83 -1.22 7.61
CA ARG A 58 -3.00 0.02 6.85
C ARG A 58 -4.44 0.32 6.48
N ARG A 59 -5.17 -0.65 5.96
CA ARG A 59 -6.59 -0.53 5.61
C ARG A 59 -7.32 -1.73 6.18
N GLU A 60 -8.51 -1.54 6.67
CA GLU A 60 -9.32 -2.60 7.31
C GLU A 60 -9.52 -3.86 6.47
N ARG A 61 -9.28 -3.78 5.14
CA ARG A 61 -9.65 -4.87 4.22
C ARG A 61 -8.49 -5.52 3.50
N PHE A 62 -7.36 -4.82 3.32
CA PHE A 62 -6.20 -5.36 2.61
C PHE A 62 -5.15 -5.85 3.60
N ALA A 63 -4.58 -7.02 3.32
CA ALA A 63 -3.43 -7.50 4.06
C ALA A 63 -2.14 -7.07 3.34
N TYR A 64 -1.26 -6.39 4.06
CA TYR A 64 0.02 -5.91 3.56
C TYR A 64 1.17 -6.62 4.26
N GLN A 65 2.21 -6.99 3.49
CA GLN A 65 3.46 -7.51 4.02
C GLN A 65 4.62 -6.74 3.41
N HIS A 66 5.41 -6.06 4.23
CA HIS A 66 6.59 -5.33 3.77
C HIS A 66 7.74 -6.29 3.46
N LEU A 67 8.29 -6.23 2.24
CA LEU A 67 9.30 -7.18 1.76
C LEU A 67 10.75 -6.70 1.95
N ALA A 68 10.99 -5.48 2.43
CA ALA A 68 12.33 -4.93 2.66
C ALA A 68 12.46 -4.21 4.01
N TYR A 69 11.73 -4.65 5.02
CA TYR A 69 11.62 -3.96 6.32
C TYR A 69 12.94 -3.86 7.10
N LEU A 70 13.93 -4.68 6.79
CA LEU A 70 15.25 -4.64 7.43
C LEU A 70 16.27 -3.76 6.71
N PHE A 71 15.93 -3.23 5.51
CA PHE A 71 16.86 -2.45 4.70
C PHE A 71 16.74 -0.95 5.00
N LYS A 72 17.86 -0.27 5.23
CA LYS A 72 17.92 1.18 5.50
C LYS A 72 17.90 2.01 4.23
N ASN A 73 17.41 3.24 4.34
CA ASN A 73 17.44 4.26 3.28
C ASN A 73 16.90 3.71 1.95
N LYS A 74 15.77 3.01 2.03
CA LYS A 74 15.06 2.50 0.86
C LYS A 74 14.67 3.64 -0.07
N LYS A 75 14.71 3.37 -1.36
CA LYS A 75 14.20 4.28 -2.41
C LYS A 75 12.80 3.88 -2.87
N ILE A 76 12.39 2.69 -2.51
CA ILE A 76 11.08 2.13 -2.82
C ILE A 76 10.55 1.37 -1.61
N GLU A 77 9.23 1.31 -1.48
CA GLU A 77 8.55 0.47 -0.48
C GLU A 77 7.87 -0.71 -1.17
N PRO A 78 8.51 -1.90 -1.18
CA PRO A 78 7.93 -3.09 -1.79
C PRO A 78 6.98 -3.78 -0.83
N LEU A 79 5.72 -3.90 -1.22
CA LEU A 79 4.65 -4.50 -0.44
C LEU A 79 4.04 -5.69 -1.19
N LEU A 80 3.94 -6.84 -0.54
CA LEU A 80 3.06 -7.90 -1.00
C LEU A 80 1.66 -7.62 -0.44
N VAL A 81 0.71 -7.44 -1.34
CA VAL A 81 -0.66 -7.05 -0.99
C VAL A 81 -1.62 -8.18 -1.34
N THR A 82 -2.55 -8.45 -0.44
CA THR A 82 -3.69 -9.31 -0.71
C THR A 82 -4.96 -8.48 -0.57
N ALA A 83 -5.67 -8.30 -1.68
CA ALA A 83 -7.00 -7.70 -1.72
C ALA A 83 -8.02 -8.83 -1.62
N PRO A 84 -8.79 -8.93 -0.55
CA PRO A 84 -9.83 -9.94 -0.42
C PRO A 84 -10.99 -9.64 -1.37
N TYR A 85 -11.61 -10.69 -1.90
CA TYR A 85 -12.88 -10.55 -2.58
C TYR A 85 -13.99 -10.29 -1.58
N ASP A 86 -14.79 -9.26 -1.83
CA ASP A 86 -15.95 -8.93 -1.01
C ASP A 86 -17.14 -8.60 -1.93
N GLU A 87 -18.20 -9.38 -1.84
CA GLU A 87 -19.39 -9.23 -2.66
C GLU A 87 -20.13 -7.89 -2.40
N GLU A 88 -20.05 -7.37 -1.18
CA GLU A 88 -20.68 -6.10 -0.85
C GLU A 88 -19.91 -4.92 -1.45
N GLU A 89 -18.60 -5.04 -1.61
CA GLU A 89 -17.78 -3.99 -2.27
C GLU A 89 -18.04 -3.92 -3.77
N GLN A 90 -18.45 -5.03 -4.41
CA GLN A 90 -18.83 -5.00 -5.83
C GLN A 90 -20.04 -4.09 -6.11
N LYS A 91 -20.86 -3.82 -5.10
CA LYS A 91 -22.08 -3.01 -5.20
C LYS A 91 -21.85 -1.52 -4.93
N LYS A 92 -20.63 -1.16 -4.52
CA LYS A 92 -20.26 0.21 -4.10
C LYS A 92 -19.29 0.84 -5.10
N PRO A 93 -19.20 2.17 -5.14
CA PRO A 93 -18.07 2.83 -5.80
C PRO A 93 -16.76 2.41 -5.17
N ILE A 94 -15.72 2.24 -6.01
CA ILE A 94 -14.36 1.95 -5.51
C ILE A 94 -13.90 3.15 -4.67
N HIS A 95 -13.43 2.85 -3.46
CA HIS A 95 -12.84 3.88 -2.59
C HIS A 95 -11.51 4.36 -3.18
N LEU A 96 -11.40 5.65 -3.46
CA LEU A 96 -10.21 6.25 -4.04
C LEU A 96 -9.37 6.94 -2.97
N SER A 97 -8.06 6.80 -3.08
CA SER A 97 -7.06 7.50 -2.29
C SER A 97 -6.08 8.26 -3.18
N VAL A 98 -5.35 9.19 -2.59
CA VAL A 98 -4.30 9.99 -3.24
C VAL A 98 -3.10 9.99 -2.29
N HIS A 99 -1.91 9.84 -2.85
CA HIS A 99 -0.65 10.04 -2.13
C HIS A 99 0.44 10.52 -3.09
N ASP A 100 1.50 11.11 -2.54
CA ASP A 100 2.64 11.54 -3.34
C ASP A 100 3.39 10.33 -3.91
N GLY A 101 4.08 10.56 -5.03
CA GLY A 101 4.95 9.58 -5.65
C GLY A 101 4.28 8.80 -6.77
N GLN A 102 4.86 7.68 -7.07
CA GLN A 102 4.43 6.78 -8.13
C GLN A 102 4.30 5.36 -7.58
N GLU A 103 3.45 4.58 -8.18
CA GLU A 103 3.23 3.20 -7.77
C GLU A 103 3.20 2.28 -8.98
N MET A 104 3.75 1.09 -8.79
CA MET A 104 3.69 0.00 -9.75
C MET A 104 3.10 -1.23 -9.08
N ASP A 105 2.03 -1.77 -9.65
CA ASP A 105 1.42 -3.02 -9.19
C ASP A 105 1.60 -4.12 -10.22
N TYR A 106 2.21 -5.24 -9.83
CA TYR A 106 2.32 -6.44 -10.64
C TYR A 106 1.43 -7.54 -10.07
N ILE A 107 0.50 -8.04 -10.86
CA ILE A 107 -0.48 -9.03 -10.41
C ILE A 107 0.15 -10.42 -10.37
N ILE A 108 0.19 -11.02 -9.18
CA ILE A 108 0.74 -12.35 -8.94
C ILE A 108 -0.32 -13.43 -9.11
N SER A 109 -1.55 -13.16 -8.68
CA SER A 109 -2.69 -14.07 -8.85
C SER A 109 -4.01 -13.34 -8.65
N GLY A 110 -5.06 -13.81 -9.31
CA GLY A 110 -6.39 -13.20 -9.25
C GLY A 110 -6.55 -12.03 -10.20
N THR A 111 -7.58 -11.24 -9.99
CA THR A 111 -7.98 -10.14 -10.88
C THR A 111 -8.38 -8.93 -10.04
N LEU A 112 -7.88 -7.74 -10.40
CA LEU A 112 -8.30 -6.46 -9.84
C LEU A 112 -9.13 -5.67 -10.85
N LYS A 113 -10.19 -5.06 -10.37
CA LYS A 113 -10.81 -3.91 -11.02
C LYS A 113 -10.15 -2.66 -10.43
N PHE A 114 -9.45 -1.93 -11.28
CA PHE A 114 -8.63 -0.78 -10.92
C PHE A 114 -9.25 0.51 -11.46
N GLN A 115 -9.28 1.55 -10.65
CA GLN A 115 -9.76 2.88 -11.06
C GLN A 115 -8.68 3.92 -10.83
N ILE A 116 -8.41 4.75 -11.87
CA ILE A 116 -7.56 5.96 -11.79
C ILE A 116 -8.37 7.12 -12.34
N GLY A 117 -8.68 8.10 -11.49
CA GLY A 117 -9.59 9.18 -11.86
C GLY A 117 -10.93 8.65 -12.33
N SER A 118 -11.25 8.89 -13.61
CA SER A 118 -12.47 8.39 -14.26
C SER A 118 -12.28 7.09 -15.05
N HIS A 119 -11.03 6.61 -15.19
CA HIS A 119 -10.72 5.41 -15.97
C HIS A 119 -10.82 4.18 -15.08
N ILE A 120 -11.48 3.14 -15.59
CA ILE A 120 -11.60 1.84 -14.94
C ILE A 120 -11.05 0.79 -15.87
N GLU A 121 -10.11 -0.01 -15.36
CA GLU A 121 -9.48 -1.12 -16.08
C GLU A 121 -9.56 -2.39 -15.23
N THR A 122 -9.42 -3.53 -15.90
CA THR A 122 -9.29 -4.83 -15.25
C THR A 122 -7.91 -5.39 -15.57
N VAL A 123 -7.17 -5.76 -14.51
CA VAL A 123 -5.83 -6.33 -14.61
C VAL A 123 -5.81 -7.69 -13.92
N SER A 124 -5.13 -8.66 -14.55
CA SER A 124 -5.11 -10.07 -14.16
C SER A 124 -3.69 -10.57 -13.98
N GLU A 125 -3.53 -11.81 -13.53
CA GLU A 125 -2.24 -12.45 -13.34
C GLU A 125 -1.29 -12.23 -14.51
N GLY A 126 -0.09 -11.69 -14.23
CA GLY A 126 0.95 -11.34 -15.20
C GLY A 126 0.87 -9.90 -15.71
N ASP A 127 -0.24 -9.20 -15.48
CA ASP A 127 -0.35 -7.78 -15.85
C ASP A 127 0.40 -6.87 -14.87
N CYS A 128 0.79 -5.71 -15.37
CA CYS A 128 1.42 -4.66 -14.61
C CYS A 128 0.73 -3.33 -14.88
N ILE A 129 0.43 -2.58 -13.84
CA ILE A 129 -0.02 -1.19 -13.93
C ILE A 129 0.99 -0.27 -13.26
N TYR A 130 1.26 0.88 -13.87
CA TYR A 130 2.14 1.92 -13.35
C TYR A 130 1.44 3.27 -13.44
N TYR A 131 1.44 4.03 -12.37
CA TYR A 131 0.69 5.28 -12.29
C TYR A 131 1.32 6.31 -11.36
N ASP A 132 0.95 7.56 -11.60
CA ASP A 132 1.21 8.68 -10.70
C ASP A 132 0.12 8.70 -9.62
N SER A 133 0.51 8.43 -8.39
CA SER A 133 -0.37 8.27 -7.23
C SER A 133 -1.02 9.58 -6.76
N MET A 134 -0.63 10.72 -7.33
CA MET A 134 -1.33 11.99 -7.16
C MET A 134 -2.71 12.01 -7.83
N ASN A 135 -2.96 11.08 -8.76
CA ASN A 135 -4.31 10.87 -9.30
C ASN A 135 -5.14 10.01 -8.35
N PRO A 136 -6.41 10.36 -8.12
CA PRO A 136 -7.30 9.52 -7.31
C PRO A 136 -7.34 8.10 -7.87
N HIS A 137 -6.95 7.12 -7.05
CA HIS A 137 -6.85 5.73 -7.46
C HIS A 137 -7.37 4.78 -6.40
N GLY A 138 -7.80 3.61 -6.83
CA GLY A 138 -8.28 2.55 -5.96
C GLY A 138 -8.57 1.28 -6.71
N MET A 139 -8.75 0.20 -5.98
CA MET A 139 -8.94 -1.13 -6.54
C MET A 139 -9.77 -2.03 -5.65
N ILE A 140 -10.39 -3.02 -6.25
CA ILE A 140 -11.07 -4.14 -5.58
C ILE A 140 -10.77 -5.44 -6.30
N ALA A 141 -10.71 -6.55 -5.56
CA ALA A 141 -10.63 -7.87 -6.16
C ALA A 141 -11.98 -8.23 -6.79
N VAL A 142 -11.95 -8.90 -7.95
CA VAL A 142 -13.15 -9.32 -8.71
C VAL A 142 -13.11 -10.83 -9.00
N ASP A 143 -14.05 -11.34 -9.78
CA ASP A 143 -14.15 -12.74 -10.19
C ASP A 143 -14.29 -13.76 -9.04
N GLY A 144 -14.81 -13.32 -7.88
CA GLY A 144 -15.10 -14.19 -6.74
C GLY A 144 -13.87 -14.74 -6.02
N LYS A 145 -12.69 -14.14 -6.20
CA LYS A 145 -11.42 -14.59 -5.63
C LYS A 145 -10.60 -13.40 -5.14
N ASP A 146 -9.82 -13.65 -4.09
CA ASP A 146 -8.80 -12.69 -3.65
C ASP A 146 -7.77 -12.45 -4.76
N CYS A 147 -7.28 -11.21 -4.82
CA CYS A 147 -6.17 -10.88 -5.69
C CYS A 147 -4.91 -10.61 -4.87
N LYS A 148 -3.79 -11.16 -5.32
CA LYS A 148 -2.48 -10.94 -4.73
C LYS A 148 -1.57 -10.22 -5.73
N PHE A 149 -0.92 -9.15 -5.32
CA PHE A 149 -0.04 -8.36 -6.17
C PHE A 149 1.15 -7.80 -5.40
N LEU A 150 2.21 -7.48 -6.14
CA LEU A 150 3.36 -6.76 -5.64
C LEU A 150 3.16 -5.28 -5.93
N ALA A 151 3.02 -4.47 -4.88
CA ALA A 151 3.01 -3.01 -4.97
C ALA A 151 4.41 -2.47 -4.68
N ILE A 152 4.90 -1.57 -5.54
CA ILE A 152 6.17 -0.87 -5.38
C ILE A 152 5.86 0.63 -5.39
N LEU A 153 6.04 1.27 -4.24
CA LEU A 153 5.81 2.70 -4.05
C LEU A 153 7.16 3.45 -4.05
N ILE A 154 7.17 4.63 -4.70
CA ILE A 154 8.36 5.49 -4.83
C ILE A 154 8.05 6.87 -4.28
#